data_2e0dff3ef5557ba93822dbeb0aabcfbd
#
_entry.id   2e0dff3ef5557ba93822dbeb0aabcfbd
#
_cell.length_a   1.000
_cell.length_b   1.000
_cell.length_c   1.000
_cell.angle_alpha   90.00
_cell.angle_beta   90.00
_cell.angle_gamma   90.00
#
_symmetry.space_group_name_H-M   'P 1'
#
loop_
_entity.id
_entity.type
_entity.pdbx_description
1 polymer ?
#
loop_
_entity_poly.entity_id
_entity_poly.type
_entity_poly.pdbx_seq_one_letter_code
_entity_poly.pdbx_strand_id
1 'polypeptide(L)'
;MGNSLVKSQLNDVGSFLSTTIKSLENYLNETTITQMNQHLEGDAGYYKLILSNLRKLLVYCEESLDACNVILQSEPFQKAAAEKTLYRIFHQCIEEFFSPKNDAWFEDSRSAYTGKNSIKFYKKVPDDLQQLVKGLEGEFQRIREELEYYETDYRTKMIQSK
;
A
#
# COMPACT_ATOMS: atom_id res chain seq x y z
N MET A 1 21.56 8.11 -4.41
CA MET A 1 20.95 7.77 -5.72
C MET A 1 20.94 8.98 -6.63
N GLY A 2 21.08 8.77 -7.93
CA GLY A 2 20.99 9.85 -8.92
C GLY A 2 19.56 10.31 -9.18
N ASN A 3 19.41 11.52 -9.71
CA ASN A 3 18.10 12.11 -10.04
C ASN A 3 17.30 11.20 -10.99
N SER A 4 17.96 10.63 -11.99
CA SER A 4 17.33 9.78 -12.99
C SER A 4 16.67 8.53 -12.35
N LEU A 5 17.37 7.90 -11.43
CA LEU A 5 16.85 6.72 -10.73
C LEU A 5 15.66 7.07 -9.84
N VAL A 6 15.78 8.15 -9.06
CA VAL A 6 14.69 8.58 -8.16
C VAL A 6 13.46 8.98 -8.97
N LYS A 7 13.64 9.68 -10.08
CA LYS A 7 12.54 10.06 -10.96
C LYS A 7 11.85 8.83 -11.56
N SER A 8 12.64 7.82 -11.97
CA SER A 8 12.10 6.55 -12.48
C SER A 8 11.29 5.83 -11.42
N GLN A 9 11.77 5.82 -10.17
CA GLN A 9 11.03 5.23 -9.05
C GLN A 9 9.70 5.95 -8.81
N LEU A 10 9.68 7.29 -8.87
CA LEU A 10 8.45 8.06 -8.72
C LEU A 10 7.43 7.72 -9.81
N ASN A 11 7.88 7.59 -11.05
CA ASN A 11 7.01 7.23 -12.17
C ASN A 11 6.41 5.84 -11.98
N ASP A 12 7.24 4.86 -11.59
CA ASP A 12 6.79 3.49 -11.37
C ASP A 12 5.81 3.40 -10.19
N VAL A 13 6.14 4.05 -9.09
CA VAL A 13 5.27 4.09 -7.90
C VAL A 13 3.96 4.80 -8.24
N GLY A 14 4.01 5.88 -9.01
CA GLY A 14 2.80 6.59 -9.45
C GLY A 14 1.86 5.69 -10.25
N SER A 15 2.39 4.89 -11.17
CA SER A 15 1.59 3.92 -11.93
C SER A 15 0.98 2.85 -11.02
N PHE A 16 1.76 2.33 -10.10
CA PHE A 16 1.30 1.37 -9.09
C PHE A 16 0.17 1.95 -8.25
N LEU A 17 0.33 3.17 -7.74
CA LEU A 17 -0.68 3.84 -6.92
C LEU A 17 -1.98 4.06 -7.71
N SER A 18 -1.87 4.49 -8.96
CA SER A 18 -3.04 4.72 -9.82
C SER A 18 -3.86 3.44 -10.00
N THR A 19 -3.20 2.32 -10.26
CA THR A 19 -3.86 1.01 -10.41
C THR A 19 -4.48 0.54 -9.10
N THR A 20 -3.75 0.70 -8.00
CA THR A 20 -4.22 0.31 -6.66
C THR A 20 -5.46 1.11 -6.26
N ILE A 21 -5.45 2.42 -6.50
CA ILE A 21 -6.58 3.30 -6.21
C ILE A 21 -7.84 2.81 -6.93
N LYS A 22 -7.73 2.49 -8.21
CA LYS A 22 -8.88 1.99 -8.99
C LYS A 22 -9.44 0.70 -8.41
N SER A 23 -8.57 -0.25 -8.05
CA SER A 23 -8.99 -1.52 -7.47
C SER A 23 -9.70 -1.31 -6.14
N LEU A 24 -9.16 -0.47 -5.27
CA LEU A 24 -9.76 -0.19 -3.96
C LEU A 24 -11.09 0.57 -4.10
N GLU A 25 -11.15 1.58 -4.98
CA GLU A 25 -12.38 2.32 -5.22
C GLU A 25 -13.50 1.42 -5.75
N ASN A 26 -13.19 0.59 -6.73
CA ASN A 26 -14.18 -0.31 -7.31
C ASN A 26 -14.76 -1.25 -6.25
N TYR A 27 -13.90 -1.83 -5.44
CA TYR A 27 -14.36 -2.72 -4.38
C TYR A 27 -15.21 -1.98 -3.34
N LEU A 28 -14.73 -0.83 -2.86
CA LEU A 28 -15.41 -0.05 -1.81
C LEU A 28 -16.74 0.55 -2.29
N ASN A 29 -16.81 0.95 -3.56
CA ASN A 29 -18.03 1.52 -4.12
C ASN A 29 -19.14 0.48 -4.30
N GLU A 30 -18.77 -0.78 -4.45
CA GLU A 30 -19.69 -1.88 -4.70
C GLU A 30 -19.98 -2.74 -3.46
N THR A 31 -19.32 -2.45 -2.33
CA THR A 31 -19.37 -3.34 -1.16
C THR A 31 -19.86 -2.62 0.08
N THR A 32 -20.83 -3.23 0.76
CA THR A 32 -21.30 -2.81 2.08
C THR A 32 -21.19 -3.99 3.05
N ILE A 33 -21.27 -3.71 4.35
CA ILE A 33 -21.27 -4.77 5.38
C ILE A 33 -22.42 -5.73 5.17
N THR A 34 -23.60 -5.22 4.77
CA THR A 34 -24.77 -6.04 4.48
C THR A 34 -24.50 -7.01 3.33
N GLN A 35 -23.87 -6.54 2.25
CA GLN A 35 -23.51 -7.40 1.11
C GLN A 35 -22.48 -8.45 1.50
N MET A 36 -21.48 -8.09 2.31
CA MET A 36 -20.50 -9.04 2.82
C MET A 36 -21.17 -10.16 3.61
N ASN A 37 -22.13 -9.83 4.46
CA ASN A 37 -22.89 -10.81 5.25
C ASN A 37 -23.80 -11.68 4.39
N GLN A 38 -24.27 -11.18 3.25
CA GLN A 38 -25.05 -11.97 2.29
C GLN A 38 -24.19 -13.01 1.58
N HIS A 39 -22.93 -12.68 1.27
CA HIS A 39 -21.99 -13.59 0.62
C HIS A 39 -21.42 -14.63 1.59
N LEU A 40 -21.15 -14.19 2.81
CA LEU A 40 -20.63 -15.04 3.86
C LEU A 40 -21.03 -14.45 5.21
N GLU A 41 -21.94 -15.12 5.90
CA GLU A 41 -22.32 -14.70 7.25
C GLU A 41 -21.09 -14.80 8.16
N GLY A 42 -20.75 -13.69 8.80
CA GLY A 42 -19.57 -13.60 9.63
C GLY A 42 -19.65 -12.47 10.63
N ASP A 43 -18.51 -12.06 11.13
CA ASP A 43 -18.41 -11.01 12.16
C ASP A 43 -18.51 -9.62 11.51
N ALA A 44 -19.65 -8.96 11.68
CA ALA A 44 -19.90 -7.62 11.13
C ALA A 44 -18.90 -6.59 11.66
N GLY A 45 -18.47 -6.72 12.92
CA GLY A 45 -17.45 -5.84 13.51
C GLY A 45 -16.10 -5.99 12.81
N TYR A 46 -15.75 -7.21 12.50
CA TYR A 46 -14.51 -7.49 11.76
C TYR A 46 -14.58 -6.95 10.32
N TYR A 47 -15.72 -7.14 9.65
CA TYR A 47 -15.93 -6.60 8.29
C TYR A 47 -15.83 -5.07 8.30
N LYS A 48 -16.38 -4.42 9.31
CA LYS A 48 -16.28 -2.97 9.47
C LYS A 48 -14.83 -2.53 9.62
N LEU A 49 -14.06 -3.27 10.42
CA LEU A 49 -12.62 -3.01 10.62
C LEU A 49 -11.85 -3.10 9.31
N ILE A 50 -12.10 -4.15 8.51
CA ILE A 50 -11.45 -4.35 7.22
C ILE A 50 -11.80 -3.22 6.25
N LEU A 51 -13.08 -2.88 6.12
CA LEU A 51 -13.51 -1.81 5.22
C LEU A 51 -12.90 -0.46 5.62
N SER A 52 -12.83 -0.19 6.93
CA SER A 52 -12.18 1.01 7.45
C SER A 52 -10.71 1.06 7.06
N ASN A 53 -10.02 -0.08 7.16
CA ASN A 53 -8.60 -0.16 6.78
C ASN A 53 -8.40 0.05 5.27
N LEU A 54 -9.28 -0.52 4.45
CA LEU A 54 -9.21 -0.33 3.00
C LEU A 54 -9.45 1.13 2.61
N ARG A 55 -10.40 1.81 3.28
CA ARG A 55 -10.65 3.23 3.04
C ARG A 55 -9.44 4.07 3.43
N LYS A 56 -8.82 3.78 4.56
CA LYS A 56 -7.61 4.47 5.01
C LYS A 56 -6.47 4.28 4.01
N LEU A 57 -6.27 3.05 3.55
CA LEU A 57 -5.24 2.73 2.56
C LEU A 57 -5.49 3.49 1.26
N LEU A 58 -6.74 3.57 0.83
CA LEU A 58 -7.13 4.32 -0.37
C LEU A 58 -6.74 5.81 -0.24
N VAL A 59 -7.06 6.43 0.89
CA VAL A 59 -6.72 7.83 1.15
C VAL A 59 -5.20 8.02 1.10
N TYR A 60 -4.45 7.15 1.74
CA TYR A 60 -2.97 7.23 1.72
C TYR A 60 -2.42 7.10 0.30
N CYS A 61 -2.99 6.20 -0.51
CA CYS A 61 -2.57 6.03 -1.90
C CYS A 61 -2.90 7.27 -2.74
N GLU A 62 -4.07 7.86 -2.54
CA GLU A 62 -4.48 9.08 -3.25
C GLU A 62 -3.57 10.26 -2.90
N GLU A 63 -3.30 10.48 -1.63
CA GLU A 63 -2.39 11.54 -1.18
C GLU A 63 -0.99 11.33 -1.74
N SER A 64 -0.53 10.09 -1.75
CA SER A 64 0.80 9.73 -2.26
C SER A 64 0.91 9.95 -3.76
N LEU A 65 -0.14 9.61 -4.51
CA LEU A 65 -0.16 9.84 -5.96
C LEU A 65 -0.10 11.34 -6.27
N ASP A 66 -0.87 12.15 -5.55
CA ASP A 66 -0.83 13.60 -5.71
C ASP A 66 0.57 14.15 -5.45
N ALA A 67 1.23 13.69 -4.39
CA ALA A 67 2.60 14.10 -4.06
C ALA A 67 3.59 13.73 -5.17
N CYS A 68 3.49 12.51 -5.71
CA CYS A 68 4.33 12.08 -6.83
C CYS A 68 4.14 12.99 -8.05
N ASN A 69 2.90 13.30 -8.39
CA ASN A 69 2.58 14.13 -9.55
C ASN A 69 3.12 15.55 -9.38
N VAL A 70 2.99 16.15 -8.20
CA VAL A 70 3.52 17.48 -7.93
C VAL A 70 5.04 17.52 -8.15
N ILE A 71 5.74 16.53 -7.63
CA ILE A 71 7.21 16.47 -7.74
C ILE A 71 7.65 16.23 -9.19
N LEU A 72 6.94 15.34 -9.90
CA LEU A 72 7.26 15.03 -11.30
C LEU A 72 7.04 16.22 -12.23
N GLN A 73 6.11 17.12 -11.88
CA GLN A 73 5.82 18.32 -12.65
C GLN A 73 6.70 19.52 -12.26
N SER A 74 7.45 19.40 -11.18
CA SER A 74 8.28 20.52 -10.68
C SER A 74 9.54 20.72 -11.52
N GLU A 75 9.87 21.97 -11.81
CA GLU A 75 11.07 22.39 -12.51
C GLU A 75 11.84 23.38 -11.61
N PRO A 76 13.09 23.09 -11.23
CA PRO A 76 13.85 21.85 -11.47
C PRO A 76 13.35 20.69 -10.60
N PHE A 77 13.75 19.46 -10.95
CA PHE A 77 13.39 18.27 -10.18
C PHE A 77 14.00 18.31 -8.80
N GLN A 78 13.17 18.18 -7.77
CA GLN A 78 13.58 18.25 -6.37
C GLN A 78 13.85 16.84 -5.81
N LYS A 79 15.08 16.38 -5.93
CA LYS A 79 15.49 15.04 -5.50
C LYS A 79 15.20 14.78 -4.02
N ALA A 80 15.52 15.74 -3.15
CA ALA A 80 15.30 15.58 -1.71
C ALA A 80 13.81 15.40 -1.38
N ALA A 81 12.94 16.18 -2.02
CA ALA A 81 11.50 16.06 -1.85
C ALA A 81 10.99 14.72 -2.38
N ALA A 82 11.54 14.25 -3.49
CA ALA A 82 11.19 12.96 -4.09
C ALA A 82 11.55 11.81 -3.16
N GLU A 83 12.77 11.80 -2.63
CA GLU A 83 13.22 10.75 -1.72
C GLU A 83 12.39 10.73 -0.43
N LYS A 84 12.07 11.89 0.11
CA LYS A 84 11.22 12.00 1.30
C LYS A 84 9.81 11.46 1.03
N THR A 85 9.27 11.74 -0.15
CA THR A 85 7.96 11.23 -0.56
C THR A 85 7.98 9.71 -0.70
N LEU A 86 9.00 9.14 -1.34
CA LEU A 86 9.13 7.68 -1.48
C LEU A 86 9.26 7.00 -0.11
N TYR A 87 10.02 7.60 0.80
CA TYR A 87 10.13 7.11 2.18
C TYR A 87 8.76 7.09 2.87
N ARG A 88 7.99 8.17 2.73
CA ARG A 88 6.65 8.26 3.31
C ARG A 88 5.69 7.23 2.70
N ILE A 89 5.76 7.03 1.38
CA ILE A 89 4.93 6.03 0.68
C ILE A 89 5.24 4.63 1.21
N PHE A 90 6.52 4.31 1.40
CA PHE A 90 6.91 3.03 1.95
C PHE A 90 6.23 2.79 3.31
N HIS A 91 6.28 3.76 4.21
CA HIS A 91 5.72 3.61 5.56
C HIS A 91 4.20 3.70 5.61
N GLN A 92 3.58 4.58 4.82
CA GLN A 92 2.12 4.78 4.89
C GLN A 92 1.34 3.81 4.01
N CYS A 93 1.86 3.46 2.85
CA CYS A 93 1.13 2.60 1.91
C CYS A 93 1.60 1.16 1.97
N ILE A 94 2.90 0.93 1.84
CA ILE A 94 3.44 -0.42 1.71
C ILE A 94 3.37 -1.16 3.05
N GLU A 95 3.90 -0.58 4.11
CA GLU A 95 3.87 -1.21 5.43
C GLU A 95 2.44 -1.38 5.94
N GLU A 96 1.58 -0.39 5.71
CA GLU A 96 0.18 -0.46 6.16
C GLU A 96 -0.58 -1.58 5.45
N PHE A 97 -0.25 -1.86 4.18
CA PHE A 97 -0.84 -3.00 3.49
C PHE A 97 -0.45 -4.33 4.13
N PHE A 98 0.84 -4.53 4.40
CA PHE A 98 1.33 -5.80 4.95
C PHE A 98 1.06 -5.97 6.44
N SER A 99 1.10 -4.88 7.19
CA SER A 99 0.94 -4.88 8.65
C SER A 99 0.04 -3.74 9.11
N PRO A 100 -1.28 -3.85 8.86
CA PRO A 100 -2.22 -2.81 9.28
C PRO A 100 -2.16 -2.57 10.79
N LYS A 101 -2.11 -1.31 11.19
CA LYS A 101 -2.08 -0.92 12.60
C LYS A 101 -3.34 -1.29 13.37
N ASN A 102 -4.46 -1.45 12.66
CA ASN A 102 -5.73 -1.83 13.26
C ASN A 102 -5.98 -3.34 13.29
N ASP A 103 -4.97 -4.13 12.95
CA ASP A 103 -5.04 -5.61 12.95
C ASP A 103 -6.13 -6.18 12.05
N ALA A 104 -6.42 -5.52 10.91
CA ALA A 104 -7.41 -6.03 9.95
C ALA A 104 -7.00 -7.38 9.36
N TRP A 105 -5.70 -7.54 9.10
CA TRP A 105 -5.09 -8.80 8.66
C TRP A 105 -3.60 -8.77 9.05
N PHE A 106 -2.86 -9.84 8.74
CA PHE A 106 -1.45 -9.92 9.05
C PHE A 106 -0.68 -10.61 7.93
N GLU A 107 0.63 -10.36 7.88
CA GLU A 107 1.52 -11.03 6.95
C GLU A 107 2.11 -12.28 7.62
N ASP A 108 1.91 -13.44 6.99
CA ASP A 108 2.54 -14.69 7.44
C ASP A 108 4.00 -14.66 7.01
N SER A 109 4.93 -14.58 7.98
CA SER A 109 6.36 -14.47 7.72
C SER A 109 6.92 -15.63 6.90
N ARG A 110 6.33 -16.81 7.01
CA ARG A 110 6.78 -17.97 6.24
C ARG A 110 6.42 -17.83 4.76
N SER A 111 5.26 -17.29 4.46
CA SER A 111 4.81 -17.05 3.08
C SER A 111 5.49 -15.81 2.48
N ALA A 112 5.99 -14.89 3.29
CA ALA A 112 6.65 -13.67 2.82
C ALA A 112 7.87 -13.98 1.94
N TYR A 113 8.56 -15.08 2.19
CA TYR A 113 9.71 -15.49 1.36
C TYR A 113 9.34 -15.83 -0.08
N THR A 114 8.11 -16.29 -0.29
CA THR A 114 7.65 -16.64 -1.64
C THR A 114 6.97 -15.46 -2.32
N GLY A 115 6.58 -14.43 -1.56
CA GLY A 115 5.85 -13.27 -2.07
C GLY A 115 4.44 -13.61 -2.53
N LYS A 116 3.90 -14.77 -2.11
CA LYS A 116 2.58 -15.23 -2.54
C LYS A 116 1.75 -15.66 -1.33
N ASN A 117 0.51 -15.19 -1.29
CA ASN A 117 -0.46 -15.59 -0.26
C ASN A 117 0.06 -15.35 1.16
N SER A 118 0.85 -14.27 1.35
CA SER A 118 1.41 -13.93 2.65
C SER A 118 0.40 -13.26 3.57
N ILE A 119 -0.63 -12.61 3.00
CA ILE A 119 -1.66 -11.96 3.80
C ILE A 119 -2.68 -12.99 4.27
N LYS A 120 -2.89 -13.00 5.59
CA LYS A 120 -3.83 -13.91 6.25
C LYS A 120 -4.84 -13.08 7.05
N PHE A 121 -6.10 -13.52 7.00
CA PHE A 121 -7.17 -12.89 7.78
C PHE A 121 -7.35 -13.63 9.11
N TYR A 122 -7.75 -12.89 10.14
CA TYR A 122 -7.99 -13.49 11.47
C TYR A 122 -9.27 -14.33 11.52
N LYS A 123 -10.23 -14.03 10.63
CA LYS A 123 -11.51 -14.75 10.53
C LYS A 123 -11.83 -14.95 9.05
N LYS A 124 -12.79 -15.81 8.77
CA LYS A 124 -13.28 -16.02 7.41
C LYS A 124 -13.83 -14.72 6.84
N VAL A 125 -13.51 -14.45 5.59
CA VAL A 125 -13.98 -13.28 4.85
C VAL A 125 -14.54 -13.72 3.49
N PRO A 126 -15.41 -12.90 2.85
CA PRO A 126 -15.95 -13.26 1.52
C PRO A 126 -14.84 -13.43 0.48
N ASP A 127 -15.09 -14.26 -0.50
CA ASP A 127 -14.13 -14.59 -1.55
C ASP A 127 -13.69 -13.37 -2.35
N ASP A 128 -14.60 -12.44 -2.63
CA ASP A 128 -14.26 -11.22 -3.37
C ASP A 128 -13.25 -10.36 -2.64
N LEU A 129 -13.33 -10.29 -1.31
CA LEU A 129 -12.33 -9.59 -0.50
C LEU A 129 -10.98 -10.29 -0.54
N GLN A 130 -10.96 -11.62 -0.43
CA GLN A 130 -9.73 -12.40 -0.56
C GLN A 130 -9.09 -12.19 -1.92
N GLN A 131 -9.89 -12.19 -2.98
CA GLN A 131 -9.43 -11.96 -4.35
C GLN A 131 -8.84 -10.56 -4.51
N LEU A 132 -9.47 -9.54 -3.92
CA LEU A 132 -8.95 -8.17 -3.95
C LEU A 132 -7.55 -8.10 -3.34
N VAL A 133 -7.41 -8.57 -2.10
CA VAL A 133 -6.14 -8.49 -1.36
C VAL A 133 -5.07 -9.32 -2.05
N LYS A 134 -5.42 -10.52 -2.49
CA LYS A 134 -4.51 -11.42 -3.21
C LYS A 134 -4.03 -10.80 -4.52
N GLY A 135 -4.94 -10.14 -5.23
CA GLY A 135 -4.61 -9.45 -6.49
C GLY A 135 -3.69 -8.25 -6.30
N LEU A 136 -3.76 -7.58 -5.15
CA LEU A 136 -2.90 -6.45 -4.85
C LEU A 136 -1.52 -6.87 -4.33
N GLU A 137 -1.42 -8.02 -3.71
CA GLU A 137 -0.21 -8.45 -2.98
C GLU A 137 1.04 -8.47 -3.85
N GLY A 138 0.94 -8.98 -5.07
CA GLY A 138 2.09 -9.09 -5.98
C GLY A 138 2.74 -7.75 -6.27
N GLU A 139 1.93 -6.75 -6.61
CA GLU A 139 2.44 -5.41 -6.91
C GLU A 139 2.95 -4.70 -5.64
N PHE A 140 2.28 -4.86 -4.50
CA PHE A 140 2.77 -4.33 -3.23
C PHE A 140 4.13 -4.93 -2.87
N GLN A 141 4.30 -6.24 -3.10
CA GLN A 141 5.59 -6.90 -2.86
C GLN A 141 6.68 -6.37 -3.79
N ARG A 142 6.35 -6.19 -5.07
CA ARG A 142 7.29 -5.64 -6.06
C ARG A 142 7.76 -4.24 -5.64
N ILE A 143 6.83 -3.38 -5.25
CA ILE A 143 7.17 -2.01 -4.80
C ILE A 143 7.93 -2.05 -3.47
N ARG A 144 7.57 -2.94 -2.56
CA ARG A 144 8.31 -3.11 -1.29
C ARG A 144 9.79 -3.38 -1.55
N GLU A 145 10.08 -4.27 -2.49
CA GLU A 145 11.46 -4.60 -2.88
C GLU A 145 12.15 -3.41 -3.55
N GLU A 146 11.45 -2.73 -4.44
CA GLU A 146 11.98 -1.55 -5.14
C GLU A 146 12.34 -0.42 -4.18
N LEU A 147 11.56 -0.23 -3.12
CA LEU A 147 11.75 0.83 -2.14
C LEU A 147 12.51 0.38 -0.89
N GLU A 148 13.13 -0.77 -0.91
CA GLU A 148 13.87 -1.33 0.24
C GLU A 148 14.93 -0.37 0.78
N TYR A 149 15.59 0.40 -0.09
CA TYR A 149 16.54 1.43 0.31
C TYR A 149 15.93 2.41 1.33
N TYR A 150 14.66 2.75 1.19
CA TYR A 150 13.99 3.72 2.05
C TYR A 150 13.60 3.15 3.42
N GLU A 151 13.58 1.83 3.55
CA GLU A 151 13.30 1.19 4.83
C GLU A 151 14.41 1.41 5.86
N THR A 152 15.66 1.26 5.43
CA THR A 152 16.82 1.28 6.34
C THR A 152 17.87 2.32 5.96
N ASP A 153 18.42 2.23 4.76
CA ASP A 153 19.58 3.04 4.34
C ASP A 153 19.27 4.53 4.31
N TYR A 154 18.14 4.91 3.75
CA TYR A 154 17.72 6.31 3.70
C TYR A 154 17.45 6.85 5.10
N ARG A 155 16.78 6.08 5.94
CA ARG A 155 16.48 6.46 7.33
C ARG A 155 17.78 6.68 8.13
N THR A 156 18.73 5.76 8.01
CA THR A 156 20.03 5.86 8.66
C THR A 156 20.77 7.12 8.23
N LYS A 157 20.78 7.37 6.91
CA LYS A 157 21.43 8.56 6.33
C LYS A 157 20.81 9.86 6.87
N MET A 158 19.50 9.93 6.99
CA MET A 158 18.80 11.09 7.55
C MET A 158 19.14 11.33 9.00
N ILE A 159 19.23 10.25 9.80
CA ILE A 159 19.59 10.35 11.22
C ILE A 159 21.03 10.84 11.35
N GLN A 160 21.95 10.34 10.53
CA GLN A 160 23.37 10.72 10.58
C GLN A 160 23.62 12.15 10.11
N SER A 161 22.78 12.72 9.26
CA SER A 161 22.94 14.07 8.72
C SER A 161 22.41 15.16 9.64
N LYS A 162 21.78 14.81 10.77
CA LYS A 162 21.25 15.78 11.73
C LYS A 162 22.32 16.24 12.74
#